data_6995ec735992c4c3aec983581cd4d9c9
#
_entry.id   6995ec735992c4c3aec983581cd4d9c9
#
_cell.length_a   1.000
_cell.length_b   1.000
_cell.length_c   1.000
_cell.angle_alpha   90.00
_cell.angle_beta   90.00
_cell.angle_gamma   90.00
#
_symmetry.space_group_name_H-M   'P 1'
#
loop_
_entity.id
_entity.type
_entity.pdbx_description
1 polymer ?
#
loop_
_entity_poly.entity_id
_entity_poly.type
_entity_poly.pdbx_seq_one_letter_code
_entity_poly.pdbx_strand_id
1 'polypeptide(L)'
;GAGPLPRRPLFWLLFATPPTLGAASSLLLRRREALLRDPHRVRRRKALALALQRIETGQIDAAVREYFGAYMHKEPAGLTQRAIAEWFARRGIDAQLGSELSSIFDRCDRARYAGTSGGDAELAAAASEFLRRVEGGLGRV
;
A
#
# COMPACT_ATOMS: atom_id res chain seq x y z
N GLY A 1 20.36 5.76 58.29
CA GLY A 1 19.25 4.94 58.06
C GLY A 1 18.05 5.61 57.40
N ALA A 2 17.94 6.90 57.42
CA ALA A 2 16.82 7.58 56.79
C ALA A 2 16.92 7.60 55.26
N GLY A 3 18.11 7.44 54.71
CA GLY A 3 18.35 7.46 53.26
C GLY A 3 17.77 6.32 52.49
N PRO A 4 17.78 5.04 52.92
CA PRO A 4 17.23 3.94 52.15
C PRO A 4 15.71 3.95 52.01
N LEU A 5 15.01 4.50 52.98
CA LEU A 5 13.55 4.50 53.02
C LEU A 5 12.91 5.33 51.89
N PRO A 6 13.35 6.56 51.58
CA PRO A 6 12.81 7.33 50.46
C PRO A 6 13.18 6.73 49.10
N ARG A 7 14.27 5.99 49.02
CA ARG A 7 14.70 5.34 47.78
C ARG A 7 13.87 4.12 47.43
N ARG A 8 13.30 3.45 48.43
CA ARG A 8 12.49 2.24 48.21
C ARG A 8 11.24 2.49 47.33
N PRO A 9 10.43 3.51 47.57
CA PRO A 9 9.29 3.75 46.68
C PRO A 9 9.70 4.11 45.26
N LEU A 10 10.79 4.88 45.11
CA LEU A 10 11.34 5.20 43.79
C LEU A 10 11.88 3.96 43.08
N PHE A 11 12.53 3.09 43.82
CA PHE A 11 13.07 1.82 43.31
C PHE A 11 11.92 0.90 42.86
N TRP A 12 10.84 0.81 43.64
CA TRP A 12 9.67 0.03 43.27
C TRP A 12 8.94 0.61 42.06
N LEU A 13 8.87 1.93 41.95
CA LEU A 13 8.34 2.60 40.77
C LEU A 13 9.15 2.30 39.53
N LEU A 14 10.46 2.24 39.63
CA LEU A 14 11.36 1.87 38.58
C LEU A 14 11.22 0.38 38.20
N PHE A 15 10.90 -0.49 39.13
CA PHE A 15 10.65 -1.90 38.90
C PHE A 15 9.25 -2.17 38.32
N ALA A 16 8.26 -1.38 38.69
CA ALA A 16 6.89 -1.54 38.22
C ALA A 16 6.69 -1.02 36.80
N THR A 17 7.36 0.07 36.44
CA THR A 17 7.25 0.68 35.11
C THR A 17 7.91 -0.10 33.99
N PRO A 18 9.12 -0.70 34.12
CA PRO A 18 9.77 -1.40 33.01
C PRO A 18 9.00 -2.60 32.45
N PRO A 19 8.35 -3.46 33.25
CA PRO A 19 7.59 -4.59 32.71
C PRO A 19 6.41 -4.17 31.84
N THR A 20 5.71 -3.09 32.21
CA THR A 20 4.56 -2.58 31.45
C THR A 20 5.00 -1.97 30.14
N LEU A 21 6.05 -1.17 30.15
CA LEU A 21 6.65 -0.60 28.96
C LEU A 21 7.29 -1.69 28.07
N GLY A 22 7.91 -2.68 28.69
CA GLY A 22 8.51 -3.81 27.99
C GLY A 22 7.46 -4.68 27.29
N ALA A 23 6.30 -4.91 27.92
CA ALA A 23 5.22 -5.66 27.31
C ALA A 23 4.61 -4.92 26.11
N ALA A 24 4.38 -3.62 26.23
CA ALA A 24 3.90 -2.79 25.14
C ALA A 24 4.91 -2.72 24.01
N SER A 25 6.20 -2.56 24.32
CA SER A 25 7.27 -2.54 23.35
C SER A 25 7.44 -3.88 22.64
N SER A 26 7.32 -5.01 23.37
CA SER A 26 7.41 -6.32 22.74
C SER A 26 6.22 -6.64 21.84
N LEU A 27 5.03 -6.17 22.15
CA LEU A 27 3.87 -6.28 21.27
C LEU A 27 4.06 -5.47 19.99
N LEU A 28 4.57 -4.25 20.10
CA LEU A 28 4.88 -3.41 18.94
C LEU A 28 6.01 -4.00 18.10
N LEU A 29 7.04 -4.54 18.75
CA LEU A 29 8.16 -5.21 18.06
C LEU A 29 7.71 -6.48 17.36
N ARG A 30 6.85 -7.28 18.00
CA ARG A 30 6.27 -8.48 17.38
C ARG A 30 5.41 -8.13 16.18
N ARG A 31 4.62 -7.08 16.24
CA ARG A 31 3.86 -6.57 15.11
C ARG A 31 4.79 -6.11 13.98
N ARG A 32 5.85 -5.38 14.33
CA ARG A 32 6.85 -4.94 13.37
C ARG A 32 7.57 -6.13 12.73
N GLU A 33 7.98 -7.11 13.53
CA GLU A 33 8.63 -8.33 13.02
C GLU A 33 7.70 -9.14 12.14
N ALA A 34 6.43 -9.29 12.51
CA ALA A 34 5.44 -9.97 11.70
C ALA A 34 5.22 -9.25 10.36
N LEU A 35 5.21 -7.91 10.37
CA LEU A 35 5.09 -7.10 9.15
C LEU A 35 6.38 -7.15 8.30
N LEU A 36 7.55 -7.20 8.96
CA LEU A 36 8.84 -7.27 8.28
C LEU A 36 9.15 -8.68 7.73
N ARG A 37 8.56 -9.72 8.30
CA ARG A 37 8.72 -11.09 7.79
C ARG A 37 8.09 -11.31 6.43
N ASP A 38 7.08 -10.51 6.09
CA ASP A 38 6.44 -10.56 4.78
C ASP A 38 6.41 -9.16 4.18
N PRO A 39 7.49 -8.74 3.48
CA PRO A 39 7.54 -7.42 2.86
C PRO A 39 6.46 -7.23 1.79
N HIS A 40 6.01 -8.30 1.15
CA HIS A 40 4.93 -8.23 0.16
C HIS A 40 3.59 -7.89 0.81
N ARG A 41 3.35 -8.39 2.01
CA ARG A 41 2.13 -8.08 2.76
C ARG A 41 2.08 -6.61 3.16
N VAL A 42 3.21 -6.04 3.56
CA VAL A 42 3.34 -4.61 3.88
C VAL A 42 3.09 -3.78 2.63
N ARG A 43 3.69 -4.15 1.50
CA ARG A 43 3.49 -3.48 0.22
C ARG A 43 2.01 -3.51 -0.19
N ARG A 44 1.35 -4.64 -0.05
CA ARG A 44 -0.08 -4.77 -0.38
C ARG A 44 -0.97 -3.88 0.47
N ARG A 45 -0.71 -3.81 1.77
CA ARG A 45 -1.50 -2.95 2.68
C ARG A 45 -1.37 -1.48 2.35
N LYS A 46 -0.20 -1.05 1.90
CA LYS A 46 0.07 0.35 1.57
C LYS A 46 -0.14 0.66 0.09
N ALA A 47 -0.35 -0.35 -0.74
CA ALA A 47 -0.38 -0.20 -2.18
C ALA A 47 -1.43 0.80 -2.65
N LEU A 48 -2.65 0.71 -2.15
CA LEU A 48 -3.72 1.62 -2.52
C LEU A 48 -3.42 3.05 -2.09
N ALA A 49 -3.01 3.24 -0.85
CA ALA A 49 -2.72 4.57 -0.32
C ALA A 49 -1.59 5.26 -1.10
N LEU A 50 -0.52 4.53 -1.37
CA LEU A 50 0.62 5.04 -2.14
C LEU A 50 0.24 5.35 -3.59
N ALA A 51 -0.56 4.48 -4.20
CA ALA A 51 -1.04 4.68 -5.57
C ALA A 51 -1.94 5.92 -5.67
N LEU A 52 -2.87 6.10 -4.75
CA LEU A 52 -3.74 7.28 -4.71
C LEU A 52 -2.92 8.56 -4.54
N GLN A 53 -1.91 8.52 -3.71
CA GLN A 53 -1.01 9.65 -3.50
C GLN A 53 -0.25 10.01 -4.79
N ARG A 54 0.25 9.01 -5.52
CA ARG A 54 0.92 9.25 -6.81
C ARG A 54 -0.01 9.76 -7.88
N ILE A 55 -1.26 9.31 -7.89
CA ILE A 55 -2.28 9.82 -8.82
C ILE A 55 -2.47 11.31 -8.61
N GLU A 56 -2.50 11.77 -7.36
CA GLU A 56 -2.61 13.20 -7.04
C GLU A 56 -1.46 14.02 -7.60
N THR A 57 -0.27 13.44 -7.72
CA THR A 57 0.89 14.11 -8.31
C THR A 57 0.94 14.03 -9.83
N GLY A 58 -0.06 13.42 -10.46
CA GLY A 58 -0.16 13.28 -11.91
C GLY A 58 0.56 12.08 -12.50
N GLN A 59 1.15 11.23 -11.67
CA GLN A 59 1.88 10.03 -12.11
C GLN A 59 0.94 8.82 -12.16
N ILE A 60 -0.08 8.88 -12.99
CA ILE A 60 -1.16 7.89 -13.02
C ILE A 60 -0.66 6.52 -13.51
N ASP A 61 0.10 6.50 -14.59
CA ASP A 61 0.67 5.27 -15.16
C ASP A 61 1.56 4.55 -14.14
N ALA A 62 2.47 5.28 -13.53
CA ALA A 62 3.36 4.74 -12.50
C ALA A 62 2.59 4.24 -11.28
N ALA A 63 1.55 4.97 -10.85
CA ALA A 63 0.71 4.61 -9.73
C ALA A 63 0.01 3.26 -9.95
N VAL A 64 -0.59 3.06 -11.10
CA VAL A 64 -1.29 1.83 -11.46
C VAL A 64 -0.31 0.65 -11.51
N ARG A 65 0.84 0.83 -12.14
CA ARG A 65 1.87 -0.20 -12.20
C ARG A 65 2.43 -0.58 -10.83
N GLU A 66 2.64 0.39 -9.97
CA GLU A 66 3.10 0.13 -8.60
C GLU A 66 2.07 -0.62 -7.77
N TYR A 67 0.80 -0.26 -7.93
CA TYR A 67 -0.29 -0.95 -7.26
C TYR A 67 -0.32 -2.43 -7.61
N PHE A 68 -0.35 -2.74 -8.90
CA PHE A 68 -0.39 -4.13 -9.36
C PHE A 68 0.93 -4.85 -9.13
N GLY A 69 2.06 -4.15 -9.20
CA GLY A 69 3.36 -4.71 -8.86
C GLY A 69 3.42 -5.22 -7.43
N ALA A 70 2.79 -4.52 -6.51
CA ALA A 70 2.70 -4.94 -5.11
C ALA A 70 1.89 -6.23 -4.94
N TYR A 71 0.78 -6.36 -5.66
CA TYR A 71 -0.05 -7.57 -5.60
C TYR A 71 0.53 -8.75 -6.37
N MET A 72 1.20 -8.49 -7.48
CA MET A 72 1.76 -9.53 -8.34
C MET A 72 3.19 -9.93 -7.96
N HIS A 73 3.79 -9.26 -7.00
CA HIS A 73 5.18 -9.46 -6.58
C HIS A 73 6.17 -9.24 -7.73
N LYS A 74 5.93 -8.20 -8.53
CA LYS A 74 6.77 -7.86 -9.69
C LYS A 74 7.24 -6.42 -9.62
N GLU A 75 8.34 -6.14 -10.33
CA GLU A 75 8.84 -4.78 -10.48
C GLU A 75 7.88 -3.95 -11.33
N PRO A 76 7.45 -2.77 -10.86
CA PRO A 76 6.51 -1.93 -11.61
C PRO A 76 7.00 -1.54 -13.00
N ALA A 77 8.28 -1.27 -13.14
CA ALA A 77 8.88 -0.82 -14.40
C ALA A 77 8.76 -1.86 -15.52
N GLY A 78 8.78 -3.15 -15.18
CA GLY A 78 8.65 -4.23 -16.15
C GLY A 78 7.23 -4.74 -16.33
N LEU A 79 6.26 -4.15 -15.65
CA LEU A 79 4.90 -4.65 -15.65
C LEU A 79 4.11 -4.07 -16.82
N THR A 80 3.65 -4.96 -17.70
CA THR A 80 2.87 -4.59 -18.89
C THR A 80 1.38 -4.67 -18.63
N GLN A 81 0.60 -3.94 -19.40
CA GLN A 81 -0.86 -4.03 -19.37
C GLN A 81 -1.34 -5.46 -19.60
N ARG A 82 -0.70 -6.18 -20.53
CA ARG A 82 -1.02 -7.56 -20.85
C ARG A 82 -0.81 -8.48 -19.65
N ALA A 83 0.28 -8.30 -18.91
CA ALA A 83 0.56 -9.08 -17.72
C ALA A 83 -0.50 -8.88 -16.65
N ILE A 84 -0.95 -7.64 -16.45
CA ILE A 84 -2.02 -7.32 -15.51
C ILE A 84 -3.35 -7.94 -15.95
N ALA A 85 -3.67 -7.87 -17.24
CA ALA A 85 -4.88 -8.46 -17.81
C ALA A 85 -4.91 -9.98 -17.62
N GLU A 86 -3.78 -10.65 -17.84
CA GLU A 86 -3.63 -12.08 -17.61
C GLU A 86 -3.82 -12.44 -16.14
N TRP A 87 -3.28 -11.61 -15.23
CA TRP A 87 -3.46 -11.79 -13.80
C TRP A 87 -4.94 -11.64 -13.40
N PHE A 88 -5.66 -10.69 -13.99
CA PHE A 88 -7.10 -10.52 -13.78
C PHE A 88 -7.85 -11.79 -14.18
N ALA A 89 -7.54 -12.33 -15.35
CA ALA A 89 -8.17 -13.55 -15.84
C ALA A 89 -7.94 -14.74 -14.91
N ARG A 90 -6.73 -14.90 -14.42
CA ARG A 90 -6.39 -15.98 -13.47
C ARG A 90 -7.08 -15.84 -12.12
N ARG A 91 -7.29 -14.60 -11.69
CA ARG A 91 -7.95 -14.31 -10.42
C ARG A 91 -9.47 -14.30 -10.51
N GLY A 92 -10.03 -14.38 -11.70
CA GLY A 92 -11.46 -14.28 -11.90
C GLY A 92 -12.02 -12.88 -11.64
N ILE A 93 -11.19 -11.85 -11.84
CA ILE A 93 -11.63 -10.46 -11.71
C ILE A 93 -12.51 -10.11 -12.90
N ASP A 94 -13.54 -9.28 -12.65
CA ASP A 94 -14.53 -8.89 -13.65
C ASP A 94 -13.87 -8.35 -14.93
N ALA A 95 -14.32 -8.85 -16.08
CA ALA A 95 -13.84 -8.44 -17.39
C ALA A 95 -14.01 -6.93 -17.63
N GLN A 96 -15.02 -6.33 -17.03
CA GLN A 96 -15.25 -4.88 -17.10
C GLN A 96 -14.08 -4.09 -16.50
N LEU A 97 -13.52 -4.58 -15.40
CA LEU A 97 -12.33 -3.97 -14.79
C LEU A 97 -11.11 -4.08 -15.71
N GLY A 98 -10.98 -5.15 -16.46
CA GLY A 98 -9.94 -5.29 -17.50
C GLY A 98 -10.08 -4.26 -18.60
N SER A 99 -11.31 -3.99 -19.04
CA SER A 99 -11.60 -2.96 -20.04
C SER A 99 -11.28 -1.55 -19.51
N GLU A 100 -11.61 -1.28 -18.26
CA GLU A 100 -11.28 -0.01 -17.61
C GLU A 100 -9.77 0.19 -17.48
N LEU A 101 -9.03 -0.85 -17.15
CA LEU A 101 -7.58 -0.83 -17.11
C LEU A 101 -6.99 -0.43 -18.46
N SER A 102 -7.48 -1.07 -19.54
CA SER A 102 -7.07 -0.77 -20.90
C SER A 102 -7.34 0.70 -21.25
N SER A 103 -8.52 1.18 -20.92
CA SER A 103 -8.91 2.58 -21.15
C SER A 103 -7.99 3.56 -20.42
N ILE A 104 -7.65 3.27 -19.17
CA ILE A 104 -6.77 4.12 -18.38
C ILE A 104 -5.38 4.20 -19.00
N PHE A 105 -4.80 3.07 -19.39
CA PHE A 105 -3.48 3.05 -20.04
C PHE A 105 -3.49 3.77 -21.39
N ASP A 106 -4.53 3.57 -22.20
CA ASP A 106 -4.68 4.28 -23.47
C ASP A 106 -4.75 5.79 -23.28
N ARG A 107 -5.49 6.24 -22.28
CA ARG A 107 -5.61 7.68 -21.95
C ARG A 107 -4.28 8.23 -21.42
N CYS A 108 -3.53 7.46 -20.65
CA CYS A 108 -2.18 7.84 -20.20
C CYS A 108 -1.24 8.00 -21.38
N ASP A 109 -1.29 7.07 -22.34
CA ASP A 109 -0.46 7.11 -23.55
C ASP A 109 -0.80 8.33 -24.40
N ARG A 110 -2.09 8.62 -24.59
CA ARG A 110 -2.53 9.82 -25.33
C ARG A 110 -2.06 11.11 -24.67
N ALA A 111 -2.13 11.19 -23.35
CA ALA A 111 -1.66 12.35 -22.61
C ALA A 111 -0.15 12.54 -22.80
N ARG A 112 0.61 11.44 -22.81
CA ARG A 112 2.05 11.47 -23.05
C ARG A 112 2.39 11.96 -24.46
N TYR A 113 1.68 11.48 -25.48
CA TYR A 113 1.88 11.93 -26.87
C TYR A 113 1.45 13.38 -27.09
N ALA A 114 0.42 13.83 -26.39
CA ALA A 114 -0.05 15.20 -26.48
C ALA A 114 0.85 16.21 -25.75
N GLY A 115 1.88 15.71 -25.04
CA GLY A 115 2.77 16.56 -24.25
C GLY A 115 2.12 17.17 -23.02
N THR A 116 0.92 16.72 -22.67
CA THR A 116 0.27 17.12 -21.41
C THR A 116 0.87 16.32 -20.28
N SER A 117 1.56 16.98 -19.39
CA SER A 117 2.12 16.34 -18.21
C SER A 117 1.02 16.05 -17.21
N GLY A 118 0.86 14.77 -16.88
CA GLY A 118 0.17 14.39 -15.67
C GLY A 118 -1.33 14.20 -15.73
N GLY A 119 -1.90 14.01 -16.87
CA GLY A 119 -3.31 13.67 -16.96
C GLY A 119 -4.25 14.72 -16.36
N ASP A 120 -5.43 14.84 -16.91
CA ASP A 120 -6.45 15.72 -16.38
C ASP A 120 -7.03 15.16 -15.06
N ALA A 121 -7.76 15.98 -14.33
CA ALA A 121 -8.40 15.61 -13.08
C ALA A 121 -9.41 14.47 -13.28
N GLU A 122 -10.01 14.39 -14.46
CA GLU A 122 -10.97 13.34 -14.81
C GLU A 122 -10.29 11.97 -14.89
N LEU A 123 -9.13 11.89 -15.54
CA LEU A 123 -8.35 10.66 -15.62
C LEU A 123 -7.86 10.24 -14.24
N ALA A 124 -7.41 11.17 -13.42
CA ALA A 124 -7.00 10.92 -12.04
C ALA A 124 -8.16 10.35 -11.21
N ALA A 125 -9.35 10.93 -11.33
CA ALA A 125 -10.53 10.45 -10.63
C ALA A 125 -10.95 9.05 -11.10
N ALA A 126 -10.90 8.80 -12.41
CA ALA A 126 -11.22 7.49 -12.98
C ALA A 126 -10.24 6.41 -12.52
N ALA A 127 -8.94 6.71 -12.49
CA ALA A 127 -7.91 5.78 -12.03
C ALA A 127 -8.05 5.49 -10.52
N SER A 128 -8.32 6.51 -9.73
CA SER A 128 -8.51 6.36 -8.28
C SER A 128 -9.73 5.47 -7.97
N GLU A 129 -10.83 5.70 -8.63
CA GLU A 129 -12.04 4.89 -8.46
C GLU A 129 -11.83 3.46 -8.94
N PHE A 130 -11.14 3.28 -10.07
CA PHE A 130 -10.79 1.96 -10.59
C PHE A 130 -9.99 1.16 -9.56
N LEU A 131 -8.94 1.74 -8.98
CA LEU A 131 -8.12 1.07 -7.97
C LEU A 131 -8.91 0.72 -6.71
N ARG A 132 -9.82 1.58 -6.30
CA ARG A 132 -10.69 1.31 -5.14
C ARG A 132 -11.63 0.12 -5.41
N ARG A 133 -12.16 0.02 -6.61
CA ARG A 133 -13.01 -1.12 -7.00
C ARG A 133 -12.23 -2.42 -7.08
N VAL A 134 -11.03 -2.38 -7.63
CA VAL A 134 -10.13 -3.55 -7.66
C VAL A 134 -9.80 -3.99 -6.24
N GLU A 135 -9.43 -3.06 -5.38
CA GLU A 135 -9.11 -3.34 -3.97
C GLU A 135 -10.29 -3.98 -3.24
N GLY A 136 -11.49 -3.49 -3.47
CA GLY A 136 -12.71 -4.06 -2.91
C GLY A 136 -12.95 -5.49 -3.37
N GLY A 137 -12.67 -5.78 -4.64
CA GLY A 137 -12.74 -7.13 -5.18
C GLY A 137 -11.69 -8.08 -4.63
N LEU A 138 -10.47 -7.59 -4.47
CA LEU A 138 -9.36 -8.38 -3.92
C LEU A 138 -9.53 -8.69 -2.44
N GLY A 139 -10.12 -7.77 -1.70
CA GLY A 139 -10.36 -7.97 -0.27
C GLY A 139 -11.44 -9.00 0.06
N ARG A 140 -12.26 -9.39 -0.92
CA ARG A 140 -13.31 -10.41 -0.77
C ARG A 140 -12.83 -11.83 -1.05
N VAL A 141 -11.65 -11.96 -1.56
CA VAL A 141 -11.00 -13.25 -1.83
C VAL A 141 -9.92 -13.52 -0.78
#